data_07d2b2449f76738cd4c601ec5ab58a58
#
_entry.id   07d2b2449f76738cd4c601ec5ab58a58
#
_cell.length_a   1.000
_cell.length_b   1.000
_cell.length_c   1.000
_cell.angle_alpha   90.00
_cell.angle_beta   90.00
_cell.angle_gamma   90.00
#
_symmetry.space_group_name_H-M   'P 1'
#
loop_
_entity.id
_entity.type
_entity.pdbx_description
1 polymer ?
#
loop_
_entity_poly.entity_id
_entity_poly.type
_entity_poly.pdbx_seq_one_letter_code
_entity_poly.pdbx_strand_id
1 'polypeptide(L)'
;MTPRLGKKYMKTDEGRGGIDEITFPEVDARYVRMFGTELGWWFGYSLWSFDVLGGTQPSEGLSDVHFIRLTLKDKSGKVVSENNYWRGNDRLDFTALNTLPAAELKVSSKLLRKNGQAEIRAAIAHLKSAKGVAFAVYVQAVRTSDGERILPAIMNDNYFTLMPGETKDICITFDEALLQGGSYKLLVTPYNNK
;
A
#
# COMPACT_ATOMS: atom_id res chain seq x y z
N MET A 1 10.31 1.93 -25.88
CA MET A 1 11.02 0.69 -26.28
C MET A 1 11.28 -0.09 -24.99
N THR A 2 10.52 -1.15 -24.74
CA THR A 2 10.59 -1.93 -23.51
C THR A 2 11.67 -2.99 -23.68
N PRO A 3 12.70 -3.06 -22.84
CA PRO A 3 13.68 -4.13 -22.96
C PRO A 3 12.99 -5.45 -22.66
N ARG A 4 12.95 -6.34 -23.62
CA ARG A 4 12.62 -7.75 -23.39
C ARG A 4 13.79 -8.38 -22.65
N LEU A 5 13.78 -8.33 -21.34
CA LEU A 5 14.62 -9.20 -20.54
C LEU A 5 14.16 -10.65 -20.76
N GLY A 6 15.12 -11.54 -20.93
CA GLY A 6 14.89 -12.95 -21.21
C GLY A 6 13.93 -13.54 -20.20
N LYS A 7 12.83 -14.07 -20.68
CA LYS A 7 11.82 -14.74 -19.87
C LYS A 7 12.42 -16.06 -19.38
N LYS A 8 12.91 -16.13 -18.16
CA LYS A 8 13.12 -17.42 -17.52
C LYS A 8 11.85 -17.73 -16.72
N TYR A 9 11.04 -18.58 -17.26
CA TYR A 9 9.92 -19.16 -16.53
C TYR A 9 10.48 -20.33 -15.70
N MET A 10 10.20 -20.31 -14.42
CA MET A 10 10.30 -21.50 -13.61
C MET A 10 8.87 -21.97 -13.36
N LYS A 11 8.61 -23.20 -13.75
CA LYS A 11 7.33 -23.86 -13.53
C LYS A 11 7.51 -24.78 -12.33
N THR A 12 6.82 -24.53 -11.24
CA THR A 12 6.61 -25.54 -10.20
C THR A 12 5.32 -26.26 -10.53
N ASP A 13 5.45 -27.52 -10.87
CA ASP A 13 4.31 -28.39 -11.09
C ASP A 13 3.92 -28.96 -9.73
N GLU A 14 2.87 -28.59 -9.13
CA GLU A 14 2.31 -29.12 -7.86
C GLU A 14 2.74 -28.38 -6.59
N GLY A 15 2.14 -27.21 -6.31
CA GLY A 15 2.06 -26.70 -4.95
C GLY A 15 1.21 -27.64 -4.09
N ARG A 16 1.85 -28.44 -3.26
CA ARG A 16 1.16 -29.40 -2.36
C ARG A 16 0.83 -28.80 -0.99
N GLY A 17 0.99 -27.49 -0.85
CA GLY A 17 1.00 -26.82 0.45
C GLY A 17 2.35 -26.99 1.17
N GLY A 18 2.74 -25.99 1.94
CA GLY A 18 4.03 -25.94 2.61
C GLY A 18 4.94 -24.82 2.08
N ILE A 19 6.23 -25.02 2.10
CA ILE A 19 7.22 -24.06 1.61
C ILE A 19 7.75 -24.57 0.27
N ASP A 20 7.51 -23.80 -0.78
CA ASP A 20 8.09 -24.04 -2.10
C ASP A 20 9.31 -23.12 -2.25
N GLU A 21 10.51 -23.71 -2.31
CA GLU A 21 11.75 -22.98 -2.56
C GLU A 21 12.14 -23.12 -4.03
N ILE A 22 12.18 -22.00 -4.73
CA ILE A 22 12.54 -21.95 -6.15
C ILE A 22 13.89 -21.27 -6.28
N THR A 23 14.91 -22.03 -6.67
CA THR A 23 16.24 -21.51 -6.95
C THR A 23 16.45 -21.22 -8.42
N PHE A 24 17.06 -20.10 -8.73
CA PHE A 24 17.44 -19.70 -10.10
C PHE A 24 18.78 -18.97 -10.08
N PRO A 25 19.50 -18.97 -11.20
CA PRO A 25 20.74 -18.20 -11.32
C PRO A 25 20.47 -16.72 -11.05
N GLU A 26 21.46 -16.06 -10.45
CA GLU A 26 21.40 -14.63 -10.17
C GLU A 26 21.04 -13.84 -11.42
N VAL A 27 20.07 -12.95 -11.30
CA VAL A 27 19.55 -12.13 -12.40
C VAL A 27 19.26 -10.72 -11.88
N ASP A 28 19.79 -9.73 -12.56
CA ASP A 28 19.38 -8.36 -12.33
C ASP A 28 17.91 -8.19 -12.74
N ALA A 29 17.03 -8.06 -11.77
CA ALA A 29 15.61 -7.90 -12.01
C ALA A 29 15.05 -6.71 -11.21
N ARG A 30 14.34 -5.81 -11.90
CA ARG A 30 13.58 -4.75 -11.24
C ARG A 30 12.27 -5.26 -10.61
N TYR A 31 11.76 -6.38 -11.12
CA TYR A 31 10.46 -6.91 -10.73
C TYR A 31 10.52 -8.43 -10.68
N VAL A 32 10.03 -9.00 -9.61
CA VAL A 32 9.72 -10.42 -9.50
C VAL A 32 8.22 -10.56 -9.55
N ARG A 33 7.74 -11.47 -10.39
CA ARG A 33 6.31 -11.71 -10.57
C ARG A 33 6.02 -13.19 -10.42
N MET A 34 5.14 -13.52 -9.48
CA MET A 34 4.47 -14.80 -9.47
C MET A 34 3.28 -14.76 -10.43
N PHE A 35 3.18 -15.72 -11.32
CA PHE A 35 2.10 -15.83 -12.29
C PHE A 35 1.53 -17.23 -12.24
N GLY A 36 0.34 -17.38 -11.67
CA GLY A 36 -0.41 -18.62 -11.69
C GLY A 36 -1.04 -18.83 -13.05
N THR A 37 -0.80 -19.96 -13.69
CA THR A 37 -1.35 -20.32 -14.99
C THR A 37 -2.50 -21.31 -14.88
N GLU A 38 -2.49 -22.17 -13.87
CA GLU A 38 -3.51 -23.18 -13.62
C GLU A 38 -3.86 -23.21 -12.14
N LEU A 39 -5.12 -23.39 -11.81
CA LEU A 39 -5.57 -23.58 -10.46
C LEU A 39 -5.30 -25.05 -10.07
N GLY A 40 -4.52 -25.26 -9.02
CA GLY A 40 -4.31 -26.61 -8.48
C GLY A 40 -5.58 -27.19 -7.83
N TRP A 41 -6.44 -26.31 -7.30
CA TRP A 41 -7.70 -26.62 -6.68
C TRP A 41 -8.70 -25.48 -6.89
N TRP A 42 -9.98 -25.75 -6.71
CA TRP A 42 -11.08 -24.81 -6.93
C TRP A 42 -11.14 -23.61 -5.97
N PHE A 43 -10.31 -23.58 -4.91
CA PHE A 43 -10.22 -22.47 -3.98
C PHE A 43 -9.32 -21.29 -4.45
N GLY A 44 -8.70 -21.38 -5.61
CA GLY A 44 -7.81 -20.33 -6.13
C GLY A 44 -6.37 -20.46 -5.64
N TYR A 45 -5.60 -19.38 -5.82
CA TYR A 45 -4.23 -19.30 -5.33
C TYR A 45 -4.23 -18.74 -3.91
N SER A 46 -3.54 -19.40 -3.00
CA SER A 46 -3.29 -18.91 -1.66
C SER A 46 -1.79 -18.81 -1.41
N LEU A 47 -1.34 -17.66 -0.97
CA LEU A 47 0.04 -17.38 -0.66
C LEU A 47 0.12 -16.72 0.72
N TRP A 48 0.78 -17.38 1.67
CA TRP A 48 0.94 -16.87 3.04
C TRP A 48 2.11 -15.90 3.14
N SER A 49 3.21 -16.18 2.43
CA SER A 49 4.36 -15.30 2.28
C SER A 49 5.00 -15.51 0.91
N PHE A 50 5.71 -14.51 0.46
CA PHE A 50 6.51 -14.55 -0.76
C PHE A 50 7.82 -13.84 -0.48
N ASP A 51 8.86 -14.62 -0.28
CA ASP A 51 10.18 -14.13 0.01
C ASP A 51 11.07 -14.28 -1.22
N VAL A 52 11.67 -13.18 -1.65
CA VAL A 52 12.70 -13.19 -2.67
C VAL A 52 14.04 -13.13 -1.96
N LEU A 53 14.74 -14.27 -1.95
CA LEU A 53 16.07 -14.37 -1.40
C LEU A 53 17.06 -14.10 -2.53
N GLY A 54 17.73 -12.96 -2.51
CA GLY A 54 18.86 -12.67 -3.40
C GLY A 54 20.14 -13.18 -2.76
N GLY A 55 21.09 -13.64 -3.57
CA GLY A 55 22.50 -13.60 -3.18
C GLY A 55 22.82 -12.16 -2.79
N THR A 56 23.84 -11.94 -1.98
CA THR A 56 24.19 -10.63 -1.39
C THR A 56 23.71 -9.47 -2.23
N GLN A 57 22.51 -8.95 -1.90
CA GLN A 57 22.06 -7.69 -2.46
C GLN A 57 23.16 -6.71 -2.13
N PRO A 58 23.79 -6.04 -3.09
CA PRO A 58 24.62 -4.91 -2.74
C PRO A 58 23.70 -3.95 -2.01
N SER A 59 23.90 -3.82 -0.71
CA SER A 59 23.36 -2.71 0.06
C SER A 59 23.96 -1.38 -0.39
N GLU A 60 24.83 -1.41 -1.36
CA GLU A 60 25.45 -0.27 -2.00
C GLU A 60 24.39 0.55 -2.72
N GLY A 61 24.10 1.70 -2.14
CA GLY A 61 23.16 2.68 -2.70
C GLY A 61 21.73 2.62 -2.16
N LEU A 62 21.40 1.69 -1.27
CA LEU A 62 20.14 1.73 -0.53
C LEU A 62 20.28 2.60 0.72
N SER A 63 19.23 3.35 1.06
CA SER A 63 19.13 4.04 2.35
C SER A 63 18.98 3.04 3.49
N ASP A 64 19.32 3.46 4.72
CA ASP A 64 19.24 2.60 5.93
C ASP A 64 17.87 1.98 6.10
N VAL A 65 16.81 2.70 5.71
CA VAL A 65 15.47 2.15 5.54
C VAL A 65 14.99 2.42 4.12
N HIS A 66 14.49 1.39 3.46
CA HIS A 66 13.97 1.48 2.10
C HIS A 66 12.58 0.85 1.99
N PHE A 67 11.84 1.26 0.96
CA PHE A 67 10.48 0.82 0.72
C PHE A 67 10.43 -0.14 -0.47
N ILE A 68 9.69 -1.22 -0.30
CA ILE A 68 9.47 -2.23 -1.33
C ILE A 68 7.99 -2.23 -1.66
N ARG A 69 7.66 -2.03 -2.95
CA ARG A 69 6.29 -2.13 -3.43
C ARG A 69 6.14 -3.33 -4.35
N LEU A 70 5.23 -4.23 -4.00
CA LEU A 70 4.83 -5.34 -4.85
C LEU A 70 3.50 -5.00 -5.50
N THR A 71 3.45 -5.02 -6.83
CA THR A 71 2.25 -4.72 -7.59
C THR A 71 1.89 -5.88 -8.50
N LEU A 72 0.72 -6.47 -8.27
CA LEU A 72 0.14 -7.49 -9.15
C LEU A 72 -0.73 -6.80 -10.19
N LYS A 73 -0.48 -7.10 -11.47
CA LYS A 73 -1.26 -6.57 -12.59
C LYS A 73 -1.88 -7.70 -13.40
N ASP A 74 -3.10 -7.50 -13.88
CA ASP A 74 -3.75 -8.40 -14.83
C ASP A 74 -3.13 -8.31 -16.25
N LYS A 75 -3.67 -9.09 -17.20
CA LYS A 75 -3.19 -9.11 -18.58
C LYS A 75 -3.34 -7.77 -19.30
N SER A 76 -4.28 -6.93 -18.87
CA SER A 76 -4.50 -5.59 -19.44
C SER A 76 -3.57 -4.52 -18.84
N GLY A 77 -2.79 -4.90 -17.82
CA GLY A 77 -1.92 -3.98 -17.07
C GLY A 77 -2.61 -3.29 -15.89
N LYS A 78 -3.87 -3.62 -15.61
CA LYS A 78 -4.61 -3.08 -14.47
C LYS A 78 -4.05 -3.67 -13.17
N VAL A 79 -3.85 -2.82 -12.18
CA VAL A 79 -3.44 -3.25 -10.84
C VAL A 79 -4.58 -4.02 -10.18
N VAL A 80 -4.31 -5.26 -9.78
CA VAL A 80 -5.24 -6.15 -9.09
C VAL A 80 -4.97 -6.16 -7.59
N SER A 81 -3.69 -6.08 -7.20
CA SER A 81 -3.28 -6.02 -5.81
C SER A 81 -1.97 -5.25 -5.70
N GLU A 82 -1.81 -4.59 -4.57
CA GLU A 82 -0.59 -3.87 -4.24
C GLU A 82 -0.30 -4.01 -2.75
N ASN A 83 0.96 -4.28 -2.42
CA ASN A 83 1.45 -4.31 -1.06
C ASN A 83 2.70 -3.45 -0.94
N ASN A 84 2.81 -2.74 0.17
CA ASN A 84 3.96 -1.93 0.50
C ASN A 84 4.63 -2.48 1.74
N TYR A 85 5.95 -2.63 1.68
CA TYR A 85 6.79 -3.07 2.76
C TYR A 85 7.89 -2.04 2.99
N TRP A 86 8.46 -2.04 4.19
CA TRP A 86 9.69 -1.32 4.50
C TRP A 86 10.69 -2.27 5.12
N ARG A 87 11.95 -2.05 4.85
CA ARG A 87 13.04 -2.88 5.34
C ARG A 87 14.21 -2.01 5.75
N GLY A 88 14.85 -2.36 6.85
CA GLY A 88 16.13 -1.78 7.25
C GLY A 88 17.29 -2.58 6.66
N ASN A 89 18.45 -1.97 6.50
CA ASN A 89 19.68 -2.66 6.16
C ASN A 89 20.09 -3.60 7.30
N ASP A 90 19.97 -3.16 8.55
CA ASP A 90 19.92 -4.03 9.71
C ASP A 90 18.47 -4.40 10.01
N ARG A 91 18.20 -5.69 10.23
CA ARG A 91 16.85 -6.26 10.34
C ARG A 91 15.96 -5.60 11.42
N LEU A 92 16.56 -4.99 12.42
CA LEU A 92 15.85 -4.43 13.57
C LEU A 92 15.99 -2.92 13.72
N ASP A 93 16.78 -2.25 12.87
CA ASP A 93 16.95 -0.81 12.94
C ASP A 93 16.06 -0.08 11.92
N PHE A 94 15.07 0.61 12.43
CA PHE A 94 14.15 1.46 11.66
C PHE A 94 14.23 2.93 12.08
N THR A 95 15.26 3.33 12.81
CA THR A 95 15.41 4.70 13.32
C THR A 95 15.44 5.74 12.22
N ALA A 96 15.94 5.39 11.03
CA ALA A 96 15.93 6.26 9.87
C ALA A 96 14.52 6.69 9.40
N LEU A 97 13.45 5.97 9.78
CA LEU A 97 12.09 6.42 9.53
C LEU A 97 11.76 7.73 10.24
N ASN A 98 12.45 8.05 11.35
CA ASN A 98 12.24 9.29 12.09
C ASN A 98 12.86 10.51 11.40
N THR A 99 13.73 10.29 10.42
CA THR A 99 14.41 11.34 9.65
C THR A 99 13.83 11.53 8.25
N LEU A 100 12.73 10.83 7.94
CA LEU A 100 12.03 11.02 6.67
C LEU A 100 11.62 12.49 6.50
N PRO A 101 11.76 13.07 5.32
CA PRO A 101 11.24 14.40 5.02
C PRO A 101 9.74 14.48 5.32
N ALA A 102 9.28 15.64 5.80
CA ALA A 102 7.86 15.88 6.02
C ALA A 102 7.07 15.66 4.72
N ALA A 103 5.93 14.98 4.82
CA ALA A 103 5.09 14.72 3.68
C ALA A 103 4.19 15.93 3.36
N GLU A 104 4.02 16.22 2.08
CA GLU A 104 3.18 17.31 1.60
C GLU A 104 1.90 16.73 0.96
N LEU A 105 0.84 16.67 1.74
CA LEU A 105 -0.45 16.11 1.30
C LEU A 105 -1.46 17.19 0.94
N LYS A 106 -2.20 16.97 -0.14
CA LYS A 106 -3.43 17.67 -0.47
C LYS A 106 -4.60 16.73 -0.27
N VAL A 107 -5.62 17.21 0.45
CA VAL A 107 -6.82 16.43 0.75
C VAL A 107 -8.03 17.15 0.16
N SER A 108 -8.80 16.43 -0.62
CA SER A 108 -10.15 16.85 -1.04
C SER A 108 -11.15 15.79 -0.62
N SER A 109 -12.34 16.21 -0.20
CA SER A 109 -13.36 15.25 0.21
C SER A 109 -14.77 15.80 -0.04
N LYS A 110 -15.72 14.86 -0.16
CA LYS A 110 -17.14 15.15 -0.24
C LYS A 110 -17.92 14.14 0.60
N LEU A 111 -19.04 14.62 1.15
CA LEU A 111 -20.00 13.82 1.89
C LEU A 111 -21.20 13.49 1.00
N LEU A 112 -21.53 12.23 0.92
CA LEU A 112 -22.75 11.72 0.29
C LEU A 112 -23.65 11.16 1.37
N ARG A 113 -24.96 11.41 1.27
CA ARG A 113 -25.97 10.89 2.20
C ARG A 113 -27.01 10.13 1.43
N LYS A 114 -27.36 8.94 1.92
CA LYS A 114 -28.39 8.11 1.29
C LYS A 114 -28.98 7.15 2.32
N ASN A 115 -30.30 7.18 2.50
CA ASN A 115 -31.05 6.21 3.33
C ASN A 115 -30.47 6.06 4.75
N GLY A 116 -30.14 7.16 5.43
CA GLY A 116 -29.58 7.15 6.78
C GLY A 116 -28.09 6.79 6.86
N GLN A 117 -27.48 6.45 5.74
CA GLN A 117 -26.04 6.23 5.66
C GLN A 117 -25.31 7.45 5.11
N ALA A 118 -24.16 7.72 5.66
CA ALA A 118 -23.22 8.73 5.18
C ALA A 118 -21.95 8.08 4.63
N GLU A 119 -21.46 8.61 3.52
CA GLU A 119 -20.23 8.17 2.86
C GLU A 119 -19.34 9.38 2.59
N ILE A 120 -18.16 9.41 3.16
CA ILE A 120 -17.12 10.37 2.81
C ILE A 120 -16.24 9.75 1.73
N ARG A 121 -16.16 10.41 0.58
CA ARG A 121 -15.18 10.09 -0.45
C ARG A 121 -14.09 11.14 -0.41
N ALA A 122 -12.86 10.70 -0.19
CA ALA A 122 -11.70 11.57 -0.12
C ALA A 122 -10.63 11.13 -1.13
N ALA A 123 -9.99 12.11 -1.75
CA ALA A 123 -8.78 11.92 -2.52
C ALA A 123 -7.62 12.57 -1.76
N ILE A 124 -6.61 11.77 -1.43
CA ILE A 124 -5.41 12.19 -0.69
C ILE A 124 -4.23 12.09 -1.64
N ALA A 125 -3.72 13.22 -2.05
CA ALA A 125 -2.64 13.32 -3.03
C ALA A 125 -1.34 13.77 -2.37
N HIS A 126 -0.25 13.05 -2.65
CA HIS A 126 1.09 13.48 -2.28
C HIS A 126 1.69 14.34 -3.39
N LEU A 127 2.25 15.50 -3.04
CA LEU A 127 2.77 16.42 -4.05
C LEU A 127 3.90 15.77 -4.84
N LYS A 128 3.88 15.99 -6.16
CA LYS A 128 4.93 15.48 -7.07
C LYS A 128 6.31 16.07 -6.78
N SER A 129 6.35 17.26 -6.21
CA SER A 129 7.58 17.97 -5.81
C SER A 129 8.15 17.49 -4.48
N ALA A 130 7.43 16.64 -3.73
CA ALA A 130 7.88 16.16 -2.44
C ALA A 130 9.16 15.32 -2.55
N LYS A 131 10.03 15.45 -1.54
CA LYS A 131 11.36 14.81 -1.54
C LYS A 131 11.38 13.38 -1.02
N GLY A 132 10.29 12.94 -0.38
CA GLY A 132 10.21 11.63 0.25
C GLY A 132 8.80 11.04 0.14
N VAL A 133 8.61 9.90 0.76
CA VAL A 133 7.32 9.21 0.82
C VAL A 133 6.43 9.84 1.90
N ALA A 134 5.12 9.79 1.73
CA ALA A 134 4.18 9.95 2.83
C ALA A 134 3.95 8.58 3.47
N PHE A 135 4.62 8.32 4.59
CA PHE A 135 4.65 7.00 5.21
C PHE A 135 3.50 6.83 6.20
N ALA A 136 2.86 5.66 6.17
CA ALA A 136 1.82 5.22 7.08
C ALA A 136 0.77 6.32 7.34
N VAL A 137 0.18 6.83 6.26
CA VAL A 137 -0.82 7.90 6.32
C VAL A 137 -2.05 7.41 7.07
N TYR A 138 -2.29 8.01 8.22
CA TYR A 138 -3.44 7.73 9.07
C TYR A 138 -4.58 8.71 8.78
N VAL A 139 -5.78 8.17 8.56
CA VAL A 139 -6.98 8.94 8.26
C VAL A 139 -8.03 8.75 9.34
N GLN A 140 -8.60 9.83 9.83
CA GLN A 140 -9.72 9.85 10.76
C GLN A 140 -10.82 10.79 10.27
N ALA A 141 -12.07 10.38 10.44
CA ALA A 141 -13.20 11.29 10.35
C ALA A 141 -13.62 11.71 11.77
N VAL A 142 -13.74 13.02 11.99
CA VAL A 142 -14.19 13.59 13.25
C VAL A 142 -15.36 14.54 13.01
N ARG A 143 -16.25 14.69 13.98
CA ARG A 143 -17.29 15.73 13.94
C ARG A 143 -16.68 17.11 14.04
N THR A 144 -17.24 18.06 13.34
CA THR A 144 -16.79 19.46 13.44
C THR A 144 -17.26 20.15 14.70
N SER A 145 -18.33 19.64 15.33
CA SER A 145 -18.97 20.23 16.52
C SER A 145 -18.12 20.08 17.80
N ASP A 146 -17.51 18.92 17.98
CA ASP A 146 -16.83 18.54 19.24
C ASP A 146 -15.44 17.91 19.02
N GLY A 147 -15.07 17.63 17.77
CA GLY A 147 -13.80 16.97 17.44
C GLY A 147 -13.78 15.46 17.70
N GLU A 148 -14.90 14.88 18.16
CA GLU A 148 -14.99 13.46 18.46
C GLU A 148 -14.96 12.62 17.19
N ARG A 149 -14.38 11.43 17.30
CA ARG A 149 -14.31 10.47 16.18
C ARG A 149 -15.70 9.99 15.80
N ILE A 150 -15.93 9.87 14.50
CA ILE A 150 -17.14 9.27 13.96
C ILE A 150 -16.93 7.74 13.96
N LEU A 151 -17.48 7.07 14.95
CA LEU A 151 -17.39 5.63 15.14
C LEU A 151 -18.77 5.04 15.55
N PRO A 152 -19.11 3.81 15.05
CA PRO A 152 -18.30 2.96 14.15
C PRO A 152 -18.29 3.49 12.72
N ALA A 153 -17.17 3.29 12.02
CA ALA A 153 -17.02 3.62 10.61
C ALA A 153 -16.22 2.54 9.89
N ILE A 154 -16.60 2.27 8.66
CA ILE A 154 -15.90 1.30 7.79
C ILE A 154 -15.09 2.08 6.76
N MET A 155 -13.82 1.75 6.63
CA MET A 155 -12.91 2.35 5.65
C MET A 155 -12.39 1.27 4.70
N ASN A 156 -12.20 1.66 3.43
CA ASN A 156 -11.61 0.76 2.45
C ASN A 156 -10.09 0.58 2.65
N ASP A 157 -9.40 1.55 3.25
CA ASP A 157 -7.97 1.48 3.56
C ASP A 157 -7.59 2.52 4.63
N ASN A 158 -6.46 2.26 5.32
CA ASN A 158 -5.85 3.19 6.28
C ASN A 158 -4.36 2.83 6.48
N TYR A 159 -3.55 3.72 7.01
CA TYR A 159 -2.10 3.53 7.20
C TYR A 159 -1.35 3.19 5.90
N PHE A 160 -1.77 3.74 4.78
CA PHE A 160 -1.16 3.53 3.48
C PHE A 160 0.07 4.42 3.26
N THR A 161 0.89 4.07 2.27
CA THR A 161 2.08 4.84 1.87
C THR A 161 1.88 5.40 0.47
N LEU A 162 2.22 6.69 0.28
CA LEU A 162 2.20 7.36 -1.02
C LEU A 162 3.59 7.79 -1.44
N MET A 163 3.96 7.48 -2.68
CA MET A 163 5.12 8.09 -3.33
C MET A 163 4.78 9.49 -3.84
N PRO A 164 5.78 10.35 -4.09
CA PRO A 164 5.54 11.65 -4.71
C PRO A 164 4.74 11.56 -6.00
N GLY A 165 3.66 12.34 -6.09
CA GLY A 165 2.77 12.38 -7.25
C GLY A 165 1.62 11.36 -7.23
N GLU A 166 1.55 10.50 -6.21
CA GLU A 166 0.46 9.54 -6.08
C GLU A 166 -0.75 10.10 -5.37
N THR A 167 -1.90 9.50 -5.67
CA THR A 167 -3.18 9.79 -5.04
C THR A 167 -3.84 8.50 -4.59
N LYS A 168 -4.42 8.51 -3.39
CA LYS A 168 -5.22 7.42 -2.83
C LYS A 168 -6.64 7.88 -2.61
N ASP A 169 -7.59 7.09 -3.11
CA ASP A 169 -9.00 7.29 -2.84
C ASP A 169 -9.41 6.52 -1.58
N ILE A 170 -9.99 7.25 -0.64
CA ILE A 170 -10.50 6.71 0.63
C ILE A 170 -12.00 6.89 0.66
N CYS A 171 -12.67 5.80 1.02
CA CYS A 171 -14.11 5.76 1.26
C CYS A 171 -14.35 5.41 2.73
N ILE A 172 -15.13 6.25 3.43
CA ILE A 172 -15.49 6.05 4.84
C ILE A 172 -17.02 6.04 4.93
N THR A 173 -17.58 4.91 5.36
CA THR A 173 -19.03 4.72 5.48
C THR A 173 -19.42 4.58 6.95
N PHE A 174 -20.49 5.26 7.36
CA PHE A 174 -21.00 5.26 8.72
C PHE A 174 -22.49 5.65 8.75
N ASP A 175 -23.15 5.45 9.90
CA ASP A 175 -24.51 5.91 10.13
C ASP A 175 -24.58 7.44 10.18
N GLU A 176 -25.44 8.06 9.37
CA GLU A 176 -25.57 9.51 9.29
C GLU A 176 -25.89 10.15 10.65
N ALA A 177 -26.63 9.46 11.51
CA ALA A 177 -26.98 9.93 12.87
C ALA A 177 -25.73 10.28 13.71
N LEU A 178 -24.58 9.65 13.43
CA LEU A 178 -23.31 9.93 14.11
C LEU A 178 -22.78 11.35 13.86
N LEU A 179 -23.27 12.05 12.84
CA LEU A 179 -22.95 13.46 12.61
C LEU A 179 -23.74 14.40 13.53
N GLN A 180 -24.78 13.92 14.22
CA GLN A 180 -25.63 14.70 15.12
C GLN A 180 -26.17 16.01 14.47
N GLY A 181 -26.52 15.92 13.18
CA GLY A 181 -26.96 17.07 12.39
C GLY A 181 -25.87 18.01 11.90
N GLY A 182 -24.61 17.76 12.29
CA GLY A 182 -23.43 18.56 11.95
C GLY A 182 -22.72 18.10 10.68
N SER A 183 -21.43 18.39 10.63
CA SER A 183 -20.54 18.08 9.54
C SER A 183 -19.30 17.31 10.05
N TYR A 184 -18.42 16.97 9.14
CA TYR A 184 -17.18 16.23 9.40
C TYR A 184 -15.95 17.03 9.05
N LYS A 185 -14.82 16.64 9.64
CA LYS A 185 -13.48 17.02 9.24
C LYS A 185 -12.66 15.75 9.08
N LEU A 186 -11.82 15.68 8.06
CA LEU A 186 -10.81 14.63 7.95
C LEU A 186 -9.51 15.12 8.58
N LEU A 187 -8.96 14.30 9.47
CA LEU A 187 -7.59 14.41 9.97
C LEU A 187 -6.76 13.39 9.19
N VAL A 188 -5.78 13.88 8.45
CA VAL A 188 -4.89 13.05 7.62
C VAL A 188 -3.47 13.32 8.08
N THR A 189 -2.87 12.31 8.71
CA THR A 189 -1.57 12.47 9.39
C THR A 189 -0.61 11.39 8.93
N PRO A 190 0.38 11.71 8.08
CA PRO A 190 1.49 10.81 7.80
C PRO A 190 2.38 10.62 9.04
N TYR A 191 3.00 9.47 9.18
CA TYR A 191 3.95 9.18 10.25
C TYR A 191 5.08 10.22 10.32
N ASN A 192 5.55 10.68 9.17
CA ASN A 192 6.66 11.63 9.04
C ASN A 192 6.25 13.12 9.12
N ASN A 193 5.06 13.42 9.63
CA ASN A 193 4.60 14.77 9.97
C ASN A 193 4.32 14.85 11.49
N LYS A 194 5.33 14.53 12.28
CA LYS A 194 5.27 14.64 13.76
C LYS A 194 5.39 16.08 14.21
#